data_30745f5ee4052db35c6d561b543d9e8b
#
_entry.id   30745f5ee4052db35c6d561b543d9e8b
#
_cell.length_a   1.000
_cell.length_b   1.000
_cell.length_c   1.000
_cell.angle_alpha   90.00
_cell.angle_beta   90.00
_cell.angle_gamma   90.00
#
_symmetry.space_group_name_H-M   'P 1'
#
loop_
_entity.id
_entity.type
_entity.pdbx_description
1 polymer ?
#
loop_
_entity_poly.entity_id
_entity_poly.type
_entity_poly.pdbx_seq_one_letter_code
_entity_poly.pdbx_strand_id
1 'polypeptide(L)'
;MKAITPGDVIPYEEYDRQREAFRRKIIALKQRRRISLGSVITLVFENRDTLKFQIQEMLRAERILDPVKVQDELDVYNALLPKQNELSATLLIEITDEAKVKEKLDQFMGLDHGEKVAIVADGQEVFGEFEGGRSHETKISAVHFVRFRPTASMQRTFADLTRPVTIRVNHGGYHEEVSTPGSMREEWLADLKDGAEF
;
A
#
# COMPACT_ATOMS: atom_id res chain seq x y z
N MET A 1 0.35 1.66 -14.25
CA MET A 1 1.11 0.37 -14.34
C MET A 1 0.36 -0.65 -15.17
N LYS A 2 1.07 -1.55 -15.88
CA LYS A 2 0.46 -2.63 -16.67
C LYS A 2 -0.24 -3.64 -15.75
N ALA A 3 -1.46 -4.04 -16.11
CA ALA A 3 -2.22 -5.06 -15.36
C ALA A 3 -1.47 -6.40 -15.28
N ILE A 4 -1.69 -7.12 -14.19
CA ILE A 4 -1.21 -8.49 -13.99
C ILE A 4 -2.19 -9.43 -14.70
N THR A 5 -1.67 -10.30 -15.56
CA THR A 5 -2.46 -11.23 -16.36
C THR A 5 -2.25 -12.67 -15.92
N PRO A 6 -3.11 -13.63 -16.32
CA PRO A 6 -2.86 -15.04 -16.04
C PRO A 6 -1.48 -15.53 -16.52
N GLY A 7 -0.95 -14.96 -17.61
CA GLY A 7 0.40 -15.28 -18.12
C GLY A 7 1.54 -14.79 -17.21
N ASP A 8 1.28 -13.89 -16.27
CA ASP A 8 2.24 -13.43 -15.28
C ASP A 8 2.26 -14.33 -14.02
N VAL A 9 1.23 -15.15 -13.83
CA VAL A 9 1.09 -16.04 -12.69
C VAL A 9 1.94 -17.28 -12.90
N ILE A 10 2.78 -17.60 -11.92
CA ILE A 10 3.61 -18.82 -11.93
C ILE A 10 2.71 -19.99 -11.50
N PRO A 11 2.73 -21.14 -12.21
CA PRO A 11 1.98 -22.33 -11.81
C PRO A 11 2.34 -22.78 -10.39
N TYR A 12 1.35 -23.30 -9.65
CA TYR A 12 1.46 -23.63 -8.23
C TYR A 12 2.73 -24.39 -7.84
N GLU A 13 3.03 -25.50 -8.53
CA GLU A 13 4.17 -26.36 -8.24
C GLU A 13 5.51 -25.68 -8.54
N GLU A 14 5.56 -24.88 -9.58
CA GLU A 14 6.74 -24.08 -9.92
C GLU A 14 6.96 -22.95 -8.94
N TYR A 15 5.89 -22.25 -8.55
CA TYR A 15 5.95 -21.20 -7.54
C TYR A 15 6.43 -21.73 -6.19
N ASP A 16 5.92 -22.89 -5.75
CA ASP A 16 6.29 -23.47 -4.46
C ASP A 16 7.79 -23.79 -4.41
N ARG A 17 8.38 -24.24 -5.52
CA ARG A 17 9.84 -24.44 -5.64
C ARG A 17 10.66 -23.16 -5.59
N GLN A 18 10.15 -22.07 -6.14
CA GLN A 18 10.85 -20.78 -6.26
C GLN A 18 10.48 -19.79 -5.13
N ARG A 19 9.49 -20.13 -4.32
CA ARG A 19 8.84 -19.24 -3.35
C ARG A 19 9.83 -18.53 -2.44
N GLU A 20 10.78 -19.23 -1.86
CA GLU A 20 11.74 -18.63 -0.93
C GLU A 20 12.65 -17.58 -1.59
N ALA A 21 13.05 -17.80 -2.82
CA ALA A 21 13.85 -16.83 -3.57
C ALA A 21 13.00 -15.60 -3.94
N PHE A 22 11.76 -15.84 -4.38
CA PHE A 22 10.82 -14.78 -4.73
C PHE A 22 10.46 -13.94 -3.49
N ARG A 23 10.14 -14.60 -2.39
CA ARG A 23 9.82 -13.97 -1.11
C ARG A 23 10.95 -13.06 -0.60
N ARG A 24 12.21 -13.52 -0.67
CA ARG A 24 13.37 -12.69 -0.26
C ARG A 24 13.48 -11.41 -1.07
N LYS A 25 13.26 -11.46 -2.39
CA LYS A 25 13.26 -10.27 -3.26
C LYS A 25 12.17 -9.28 -2.84
N ILE A 26 10.95 -9.78 -2.60
CA ILE A 26 9.82 -8.94 -2.23
C ILE A 26 9.98 -8.35 -0.83
N ILE A 27 10.54 -9.09 0.13
CA ILE A 27 10.86 -8.55 1.46
C ILE A 27 11.83 -7.37 1.33
N ALA A 28 12.91 -7.50 0.55
CA ALA A 28 13.87 -6.43 0.31
C ALA A 28 13.21 -5.22 -0.38
N LEU A 29 12.32 -5.46 -1.35
CA LEU A 29 11.55 -4.39 -2.00
C LEU A 29 10.63 -3.70 -1.00
N LYS A 30 9.85 -4.45 -0.21
CA LYS A 30 8.91 -3.90 0.78
C LYS A 30 9.61 -3.11 1.89
N GLN A 31 10.86 -3.40 2.23
CA GLN A 31 11.63 -2.60 3.18
C GLN A 31 11.80 -1.13 2.73
N ARG A 32 11.94 -0.88 1.43
CA ARG A 32 12.02 0.48 0.87
C ARG A 32 10.66 1.14 0.68
N ARG A 33 9.58 0.38 0.81
CA ARG A 33 8.19 0.80 0.55
C ARG A 33 7.33 0.85 1.80
N ARG A 34 7.88 0.42 2.95
CA ARG A 34 7.17 0.38 4.22
C ARG A 34 7.64 1.51 5.11
N ILE A 35 6.69 2.20 5.74
CA ILE A 35 6.94 3.24 6.74
C ILE A 35 5.93 3.12 7.87
N SER A 36 6.43 3.17 9.11
CA SER A 36 5.59 3.17 10.31
C SER A 36 5.39 4.60 10.79
N LEU A 37 4.16 4.95 11.07
CA LEU A 37 3.75 6.21 11.70
C LEU A 37 3.37 5.89 13.14
N GLY A 38 4.29 6.15 14.05
CA GLY A 38 4.18 5.71 15.45
C GLY A 38 4.22 4.19 15.60
N SER A 39 3.53 3.68 16.61
CA SER A 39 3.57 2.26 16.99
C SER A 39 2.43 1.40 16.44
N VAL A 40 1.47 2.01 15.76
CA VAL A 40 0.22 1.33 15.39
C VAL A 40 -0.06 1.38 13.88
N ILE A 41 0.26 2.49 13.21
CA ILE A 41 -0.03 2.62 11.78
C ILE A 41 1.20 2.36 10.95
N THR A 42 1.03 1.54 9.91
CA THR A 42 2.05 1.29 8.90
C THR A 42 1.47 1.46 7.51
N LEU A 43 2.19 2.14 6.62
CA LEU A 43 1.91 2.20 5.19
C LEU A 43 2.91 1.34 4.43
N VAL A 44 2.41 0.56 3.49
CA VAL A 44 3.20 -0.19 2.50
C VAL A 44 2.77 0.28 1.13
N PHE A 45 3.64 1.01 0.41
CA PHE A 45 3.35 1.46 -0.94
C PHE A 45 3.43 0.30 -1.92
N GLU A 46 2.34 0.07 -2.62
CA GLU A 46 2.19 -1.06 -3.52
C GLU A 46 2.62 -0.71 -4.95
N ASN A 47 3.13 -1.70 -5.65
CA ASN A 47 3.39 -1.66 -7.08
C ASN A 47 3.06 -3.02 -7.71
N ARG A 48 3.33 -3.16 -9.00
CA ARG A 48 3.03 -4.40 -9.72
C ARG A 48 3.70 -5.64 -9.11
N ASP A 49 4.94 -5.52 -8.64
CA ASP A 49 5.68 -6.66 -8.08
C ASP A 49 5.15 -7.06 -6.71
N THR A 50 4.82 -6.09 -5.84
CA THR A 50 4.25 -6.37 -4.52
C THR A 50 2.86 -6.99 -4.63
N LEU A 51 2.03 -6.52 -5.57
CA LEU A 51 0.69 -7.08 -5.79
C LEU A 51 0.74 -8.45 -6.48
N LYS A 52 1.63 -8.64 -7.46
CA LYS A 52 1.87 -9.96 -8.04
C LYS A 52 2.27 -11.00 -6.98
N PHE A 53 3.10 -10.59 -6.03
CA PHE A 53 3.46 -11.48 -4.91
C PHE A 53 2.24 -11.82 -4.05
N GLN A 54 1.38 -10.85 -3.75
CA GLN A 54 0.17 -11.10 -2.94
C GLN A 54 -0.78 -12.07 -3.65
N ILE A 55 -1.01 -11.88 -4.96
CA ILE A 55 -1.79 -12.81 -5.78
C ILE A 55 -1.19 -14.22 -5.67
N GLN A 56 0.11 -14.35 -5.90
CA GLN A 56 0.81 -15.63 -5.89
C GLN A 56 0.69 -16.36 -4.54
N GLU A 57 0.84 -15.62 -3.42
CA GLU A 57 0.65 -16.17 -2.07
C GLU A 57 -0.80 -16.55 -1.79
N MET A 58 -1.78 -15.77 -2.27
CA MET A 58 -3.21 -16.08 -2.13
C MET A 58 -3.58 -17.36 -2.89
N LEU A 59 -3.24 -17.42 -4.18
CA LEU A 59 -3.48 -18.60 -5.01
C LEU A 59 -2.86 -19.85 -4.39
N ARG A 60 -1.66 -19.72 -3.80
CA ARG A 60 -0.98 -20.79 -3.10
C ARG A 60 -1.71 -21.20 -1.82
N ALA A 61 -2.03 -20.25 -0.95
CA ALA A 61 -2.60 -20.51 0.37
C ALA A 61 -3.97 -21.18 0.26
N GLU A 62 -4.79 -20.73 -0.68
CA GLU A 62 -6.14 -21.24 -0.91
C GLU A 62 -6.22 -22.35 -1.96
N ARG A 63 -5.07 -22.73 -2.54
CA ARG A 63 -4.97 -23.76 -3.61
C ARG A 63 -5.89 -23.47 -4.78
N ILE A 64 -5.94 -22.21 -5.22
CA ILE A 64 -6.78 -21.79 -6.34
C ILE A 64 -6.09 -22.20 -7.65
N LEU A 65 -6.68 -23.19 -8.34
CA LEU A 65 -6.21 -23.69 -9.63
C LEU A 65 -7.21 -23.46 -10.76
N ASP A 66 -8.46 -23.16 -10.41
CA ASP A 66 -9.53 -22.88 -11.36
C ASP A 66 -9.24 -21.55 -12.08
N PRO A 67 -9.18 -21.53 -13.44
CA PRO A 67 -8.87 -20.31 -14.18
C PRO A 67 -9.83 -19.14 -13.94
N VAL A 68 -11.11 -19.41 -13.65
CA VAL A 68 -12.11 -18.37 -13.35
C VAL A 68 -11.77 -17.71 -12.01
N LYS A 69 -11.50 -18.51 -10.98
CA LYS A 69 -11.12 -18.00 -9.66
C LYS A 69 -9.76 -17.29 -9.69
N VAL A 70 -8.81 -17.76 -10.51
CA VAL A 70 -7.55 -17.04 -10.74
C VAL A 70 -7.82 -15.67 -11.33
N GLN A 71 -8.74 -15.56 -12.30
CA GLN A 71 -9.11 -14.27 -12.88
C GLN A 71 -9.79 -13.35 -11.86
N ASP A 72 -10.67 -13.89 -11.00
CA ASP A 72 -11.32 -13.12 -9.93
C ASP A 72 -10.27 -12.50 -8.99
N GLU A 73 -9.26 -13.27 -8.57
CA GLU A 73 -8.15 -12.74 -7.75
C GLU A 73 -7.34 -11.68 -8.50
N LEU A 74 -7.03 -11.91 -9.78
CA LEU A 74 -6.33 -10.93 -10.60
C LEU A 74 -7.11 -9.60 -10.68
N ASP A 75 -8.41 -9.65 -10.85
CA ASP A 75 -9.26 -8.47 -10.97
C ASP A 75 -9.27 -7.68 -9.64
N VAL A 76 -9.39 -8.37 -8.50
CA VAL A 76 -9.32 -7.75 -7.16
C VAL A 76 -8.00 -7.02 -6.94
N TYR A 77 -6.86 -7.68 -7.21
CA TYR A 77 -5.56 -7.07 -6.96
C TYR A 77 -5.15 -6.05 -8.03
N ASN A 78 -5.57 -6.22 -9.29
CA ASN A 78 -5.36 -5.22 -10.33
C ASN A 78 -6.09 -3.91 -10.03
N ALA A 79 -7.23 -3.97 -9.34
CA ALA A 79 -7.91 -2.77 -8.87
C ALA A 79 -7.06 -1.94 -7.89
N LEU A 80 -6.07 -2.55 -7.23
CA LEU A 80 -5.16 -1.88 -6.29
C LEU A 80 -3.90 -1.29 -6.97
N LEU A 81 -3.64 -1.61 -8.24
CA LEU A 81 -2.51 -1.04 -8.98
C LEU A 81 -2.63 0.49 -9.04
N PRO A 82 -1.53 1.22 -8.79
CA PRO A 82 -1.54 2.67 -8.96
C PRO A 82 -1.79 3.04 -10.43
N LYS A 83 -2.69 4.00 -10.61
CA LYS A 83 -3.01 4.62 -11.91
C LYS A 83 -1.98 5.69 -12.26
N GLN A 84 -2.19 6.36 -13.39
CA GLN A 84 -1.34 7.48 -13.79
C GLN A 84 -1.32 8.58 -12.73
N ASN A 85 -0.12 9.06 -12.39
CA ASN A 85 0.10 10.09 -11.36
C ASN A 85 -0.45 9.73 -9.97
N GLU A 86 -0.52 8.45 -9.66
CA GLU A 86 -1.07 7.94 -8.41
C GLU A 86 -0.06 7.04 -7.70
N LEU A 87 0.00 7.16 -6.38
CA LEU A 87 0.63 6.21 -5.48
C LEU A 87 -0.47 5.40 -4.79
N SER A 88 -0.32 4.09 -4.70
CA SER A 88 -1.23 3.21 -3.98
C SER A 88 -0.51 2.63 -2.76
N ALA A 89 -1.18 2.57 -1.62
CA ALA A 89 -0.63 2.01 -0.41
C ALA A 89 -1.66 1.15 0.33
N THR A 90 -1.17 0.10 0.98
CA THR A 90 -1.89 -0.61 2.02
C THR A 90 -1.58 0.05 3.36
N LEU A 91 -2.60 0.54 4.06
CA LEU A 91 -2.52 1.02 5.43
C LEU A 91 -2.91 -0.12 6.37
N LEU A 92 -2.04 -0.40 7.32
CA LEU A 92 -2.22 -1.42 8.34
C LEU A 92 -2.36 -0.74 9.71
N ILE A 93 -3.37 -1.17 10.49
CA ILE A 93 -3.49 -0.85 11.92
C ILE A 93 -2.96 -2.08 12.67
N GLU A 94 -1.72 -2.01 13.13
CA GLU A 94 -0.99 -3.14 13.72
C GLU A 94 -1.07 -3.07 15.25
N ILE A 95 -1.84 -3.98 15.85
CA ILE A 95 -2.02 -4.08 17.30
C ILE A 95 -1.43 -5.41 17.76
N THR A 96 -0.38 -5.35 18.57
CA THR A 96 0.35 -6.53 19.06
C THR A 96 -0.24 -7.15 20.31
N ASP A 97 -1.03 -6.40 21.09
CA ASP A 97 -1.71 -6.87 22.29
C ASP A 97 -3.11 -7.40 21.91
N GLU A 98 -3.23 -8.72 21.80
CA GLU A 98 -4.47 -9.39 21.40
C GLU A 98 -5.65 -9.05 22.31
N ALA A 99 -5.42 -8.84 23.61
CA ALA A 99 -6.47 -8.49 24.57
C ALA A 99 -7.06 -7.09 24.34
N LYS A 100 -6.30 -6.20 23.68
CA LYS A 100 -6.68 -4.80 23.42
C LYS A 100 -7.01 -4.52 21.94
N VAL A 101 -7.05 -5.54 21.09
CA VAL A 101 -7.30 -5.34 19.65
C VAL A 101 -8.56 -4.53 19.41
N LYS A 102 -9.69 -4.94 20.02
CA LYS A 102 -10.97 -4.24 19.81
C LYS A 102 -10.92 -2.80 20.32
N GLU A 103 -10.48 -2.59 21.53
CA GLU A 103 -10.40 -1.25 22.17
C GLU A 103 -9.54 -0.29 21.35
N LYS A 104 -8.38 -0.78 20.89
CA LYS A 104 -7.45 0.04 20.10
C LYS A 104 -7.96 0.27 18.67
N LEU A 105 -8.59 -0.71 18.02
CA LEU A 105 -9.21 -0.52 16.72
C LEU A 105 -10.34 0.52 16.80
N ASP A 106 -11.16 0.47 17.84
CA ASP A 106 -12.27 1.42 18.02
C ASP A 106 -11.79 2.88 18.09
N GLN A 107 -10.53 3.12 18.55
CA GLN A 107 -9.92 4.46 18.56
C GLN A 107 -9.66 5.01 17.14
N PHE A 108 -9.58 4.15 16.15
CA PHE A 108 -9.37 4.53 14.75
C PHE A 108 -10.66 4.59 13.93
N MET A 109 -11.83 4.44 14.56
CA MET A 109 -13.12 4.58 13.86
C MET A 109 -13.19 5.90 13.11
N GLY A 110 -13.48 5.83 11.81
CA GLY A 110 -13.52 7.01 10.92
C GLY A 110 -12.16 7.47 10.38
N LEU A 111 -11.07 6.72 10.61
CA LEU A 111 -9.77 6.99 10.00
C LEU A 111 -9.86 6.98 8.46
N ASP A 112 -10.70 6.12 7.93
CA ASP A 112 -10.95 5.94 6.50
C ASP A 112 -11.91 6.98 5.89
N HIS A 113 -12.23 8.04 6.63
CA HIS A 113 -13.08 9.13 6.18
C HIS A 113 -12.38 10.49 6.31
N GLY A 114 -12.43 11.27 5.23
CA GLY A 114 -11.88 12.63 5.19
C GLY A 114 -10.35 12.70 5.18
N GLU A 115 -9.83 13.85 5.52
CA GLU A 115 -8.42 14.24 5.37
C GLU A 115 -7.59 13.83 6.61
N LYS A 116 -7.35 12.53 6.79
CA LYS A 116 -6.69 11.99 7.98
C LYS A 116 -5.25 11.57 7.75
N VAL A 117 -4.91 11.14 6.53
CA VAL A 117 -3.58 10.68 6.15
C VAL A 117 -3.10 11.52 4.97
N ALA A 118 -1.90 12.09 5.05
CA ALA A 118 -1.38 12.97 4.01
C ALA A 118 0.10 12.70 3.72
N ILE A 119 0.50 12.91 2.47
CA ILE A 119 1.90 13.16 2.11
C ILE A 119 2.07 14.68 2.05
N VAL A 120 3.09 15.18 2.75
CA VAL A 120 3.41 16.60 2.84
C VAL A 120 4.75 16.86 2.15
N ALA A 121 4.79 17.80 1.22
CA ALA A 121 6.00 18.15 0.49
C ALA A 121 5.99 19.66 0.18
N ASP A 122 6.98 20.36 0.70
CA ASP A 122 7.17 21.80 0.44
C ASP A 122 5.91 22.65 0.77
N GLY A 123 5.28 22.34 1.90
CA GLY A 123 4.06 23.02 2.35
C GLY A 123 2.77 22.65 1.59
N GLN A 124 2.87 21.77 0.58
CA GLN A 124 1.72 21.19 -0.10
C GLN A 124 1.35 19.85 0.55
N GLU A 125 0.05 19.59 0.62
CA GLU A 125 -0.48 18.34 1.15
C GLU A 125 -1.29 17.60 0.08
N VAL A 126 -1.11 16.30 -0.01
CA VAL A 126 -2.02 15.42 -0.74
C VAL A 126 -2.59 14.42 0.25
N PHE A 127 -3.91 14.46 0.41
CA PHE A 127 -4.61 13.56 1.29
C PHE A 127 -4.86 12.20 0.63
N GLY A 128 -4.81 11.16 1.44
CA GLY A 128 -5.10 9.81 1.02
C GLY A 128 -6.60 9.60 0.81
N GLU A 129 -6.96 9.11 -0.36
CA GLU A 129 -8.31 8.66 -0.68
C GLU A 129 -8.43 7.18 -0.34
N PHE A 130 -9.28 6.85 0.62
CA PHE A 130 -9.52 5.48 1.06
C PHE A 130 -10.50 4.76 0.14
N GLU A 131 -10.23 3.48 -0.13
CA GLU A 131 -11.20 2.60 -0.80
C GLU A 131 -12.36 2.30 0.16
N GLY A 132 -13.59 2.59 -0.25
CA GLY A 132 -14.79 2.38 0.57
C GLY A 132 -15.14 0.92 0.80
N GLY A 133 -16.06 0.67 1.75
CA GLY A 133 -16.69 -0.64 1.96
C GLY A 133 -15.90 -1.62 2.84
N ARG A 134 -14.76 -1.21 3.42
CA ARG A 134 -13.97 -2.06 4.32
C ARG A 134 -14.35 -1.92 5.78
N SER A 135 -14.83 -0.77 6.18
CA SER A 135 -15.34 -0.51 7.54
C SER A 135 -16.86 -0.51 7.55
N HIS A 136 -17.42 -0.86 8.70
CA HIS A 136 -18.85 -0.79 8.99
C HIS A 136 -19.10 0.21 10.12
N GLU A 137 -20.34 0.63 10.34
CA GLU A 137 -20.71 1.62 11.37
C GLU A 137 -20.20 1.28 12.78
N THR A 138 -19.97 0.01 13.07
CA THR A 138 -19.56 -0.47 14.40
C THR A 138 -18.19 -1.11 14.43
N LYS A 139 -17.46 -1.19 13.28
CA LYS A 139 -16.17 -1.87 13.20
C LYS A 139 -15.33 -1.33 12.07
N ILE A 140 -14.11 -0.90 12.40
CA ILE A 140 -13.10 -0.54 11.42
C ILE A 140 -12.28 -1.77 11.00
N SER A 141 -11.89 -1.83 9.74
CA SER A 141 -10.92 -2.81 9.24
C SER A 141 -9.51 -2.47 9.77
N ALA A 142 -8.70 -3.51 10.04
CA ALA A 142 -7.28 -3.32 10.32
C ALA A 142 -6.44 -3.11 9.04
N VAL A 143 -7.05 -3.26 7.86
CA VAL A 143 -6.39 -3.13 6.55
C VAL A 143 -7.22 -2.25 5.64
N HIS A 144 -6.63 -1.17 5.15
CA HIS A 144 -7.23 -0.24 4.21
C HIS A 144 -6.35 -0.06 2.98
N PHE A 145 -6.94 0.27 1.84
CA PHE A 145 -6.22 0.73 0.67
C PHE A 145 -6.41 2.23 0.52
N VAL A 146 -5.29 2.91 0.27
CA VAL A 146 -5.21 4.37 0.25
C VAL A 146 -4.49 4.82 -1.01
N ARG A 147 -5.03 5.81 -1.70
CA ARG A 147 -4.46 6.38 -2.91
C ARG A 147 -4.07 7.83 -2.70
N PHE A 148 -2.90 8.21 -3.22
CA PHE A 148 -2.43 9.59 -3.18
C PHE A 148 -2.18 10.06 -4.61
N ARG A 149 -2.63 11.29 -4.94
CA ARG A 149 -2.40 11.91 -6.26
C ARG A 149 -1.55 13.16 -6.11
N PRO A 150 -0.21 13.00 -5.95
CA PRO A 150 0.68 14.13 -5.78
C PRO A 150 0.72 15.00 -7.02
N THR A 151 0.71 16.32 -6.82
CA THR A 151 0.85 17.29 -7.91
C THR A 151 2.22 17.18 -8.59
N ALA A 152 2.34 17.68 -9.81
CA ALA A 152 3.61 17.73 -10.51
C ALA A 152 4.69 18.53 -9.72
N SER A 153 4.27 19.52 -8.91
CA SER A 153 5.16 20.26 -8.01
C SER A 153 5.69 19.36 -6.91
N MET A 154 4.83 18.58 -6.24
CA MET A 154 5.22 17.63 -5.20
C MET A 154 6.14 16.53 -5.75
N GLN A 155 5.87 16.04 -6.97
CA GLN A 155 6.74 15.04 -7.62
C GLN A 155 8.16 15.58 -7.85
N ARG A 156 8.30 16.86 -8.20
CA ARG A 156 9.63 17.52 -8.28
C ARG A 156 10.31 17.58 -6.91
N THR A 157 9.54 17.88 -5.86
CA THR A 157 10.06 17.87 -4.48
C THR A 157 10.48 16.45 -4.05
N PHE A 158 9.76 15.40 -4.48
CA PHE A 158 10.18 14.02 -4.21
C PHE A 158 11.55 13.69 -4.81
N ALA A 159 11.89 14.28 -5.95
CA ALA A 159 13.20 14.08 -6.60
C ALA A 159 14.35 14.84 -5.92
N ASP A 160 14.06 15.90 -5.18
CA ASP A 160 15.07 16.70 -4.48
C ASP A 160 15.21 16.23 -3.03
N LEU A 161 16.22 15.39 -2.76
CA LEU A 161 16.46 14.82 -1.42
C LEU A 161 16.85 15.85 -0.36
N THR A 162 17.19 17.09 -0.76
CA THR A 162 17.49 18.19 0.19
C THR A 162 16.22 18.80 0.78
N ARG A 163 15.05 18.58 0.13
CA ARG A 163 13.75 19.11 0.56
C ARG A 163 13.02 18.09 1.43
N PRO A 164 12.37 18.53 2.52
CA PRO A 164 11.63 17.64 3.40
C PRO A 164 10.38 17.09 2.69
N VAL A 165 10.16 15.80 2.85
CA VAL A 165 8.92 15.12 2.48
C VAL A 165 8.54 14.23 3.66
N THR A 166 7.31 14.38 4.16
CA THR A 166 6.82 13.62 5.31
C THR A 166 5.51 12.93 4.97
N ILE A 167 5.17 11.92 5.75
CA ILE A 167 3.82 11.35 5.81
C ILE A 167 3.26 11.65 7.18
N ARG A 168 2.02 12.11 7.21
CA ARG A 168 1.32 12.49 8.44
C ARG A 168 0.00 11.73 8.57
N VAL A 169 -0.27 11.29 9.80
CA VAL A 169 -1.60 10.82 10.24
C VAL A 169 -2.10 11.78 11.32
N ASN A 170 -3.34 12.23 11.17
CA ASN A 170 -4.01 13.11 12.11
C ASN A 170 -5.44 12.62 12.36
N HIS A 171 -5.64 11.79 13.40
CA HIS A 171 -6.93 11.19 13.70
C HIS A 171 -7.16 11.07 15.21
N GLY A 172 -8.21 11.72 15.71
CA GLY A 172 -8.53 11.68 17.15
C GLY A 172 -7.35 12.14 18.01
N GLY A 173 -6.90 11.28 18.92
CA GLY A 173 -5.70 11.50 19.73
C GLY A 173 -4.39 10.96 19.12
N TYR A 174 -4.44 10.43 17.87
CA TYR A 174 -3.27 9.87 17.19
C TYR A 174 -2.73 10.87 16.16
N HIS A 175 -1.57 11.45 16.45
CA HIS A 175 -0.90 12.45 15.66
C HIS A 175 0.55 12.03 15.43
N GLU A 176 0.87 11.61 14.23
CA GLU A 176 2.21 11.16 13.87
C GLU A 176 2.63 11.74 12.54
N GLU A 177 3.86 12.20 12.47
CA GLU A 177 4.49 12.68 11.24
C GLU A 177 5.91 12.15 11.13
N VAL A 178 6.24 11.50 10.01
CA VAL A 178 7.51 10.82 9.81
C VAL A 178 8.13 11.24 8.48
N SER A 179 9.42 11.55 8.49
CA SER A 179 10.18 11.85 7.28
C SER A 179 10.30 10.64 6.37
N THR A 180 10.06 10.84 5.08
CA THR A 180 10.17 9.80 4.05
C THR A 180 11.64 9.55 3.70
N PRO A 181 12.13 8.30 3.81
CA PRO A 181 13.47 7.94 3.36
C PRO A 181 13.68 8.22 1.87
N GLY A 182 14.89 8.60 1.46
CA GLY A 182 15.24 8.82 0.06
C GLY A 182 14.94 7.61 -0.83
N SER A 183 15.25 6.40 -0.35
CA SER A 183 14.94 5.15 -1.07
C SER A 183 13.44 4.94 -1.33
N MET A 184 12.57 5.38 -0.41
CA MET A 184 11.12 5.33 -0.63
C MET A 184 10.68 6.35 -1.68
N ARG A 185 11.24 7.54 -1.66
CA ARG A 185 10.95 8.59 -2.66
C ARG A 185 11.39 8.16 -4.07
N GLU A 186 12.52 7.45 -4.19
CA GLU A 186 12.96 6.84 -5.46
C GLU A 186 11.94 5.81 -5.99
N GLU A 187 11.42 4.93 -5.11
CA GLU A 187 10.38 3.98 -5.46
C GLU A 187 9.08 4.68 -5.92
N TRP A 188 8.65 5.73 -5.23
CA TRP A 188 7.48 6.54 -5.63
C TRP A 188 7.66 7.16 -7.01
N LEU A 189 8.84 7.73 -7.29
CA LEU A 189 9.13 8.32 -8.60
C LEU A 189 9.16 7.29 -9.72
N ALA A 190 9.61 6.08 -9.44
CA ALA A 190 9.53 4.97 -10.39
C ALA A 190 8.07 4.59 -10.68
N ASP A 191 7.25 4.46 -9.64
CA ASP A 191 5.83 4.13 -9.78
C ASP A 191 5.05 5.19 -10.57
N LEU A 192 5.32 6.49 -10.30
CA LEU A 192 4.68 7.61 -10.99
C LEU A 192 5.06 7.67 -12.48
N LYS A 193 6.28 7.28 -12.84
CA LYS A 193 6.71 7.17 -14.25
C LYS A 193 6.06 5.98 -14.96
N ASP A 194 6.03 4.82 -14.33
CA ASP A 194 5.43 3.59 -14.87
C ASP A 194 3.92 3.75 -15.15
N GLY A 195 3.24 4.60 -14.38
CA GLY A 195 1.84 4.96 -14.61
C GLY A 195 1.61 5.90 -15.80
N ALA A 196 2.66 6.49 -16.37
CA ALA A 196 2.57 7.48 -17.45
C ALA A 196 2.69 6.86 -18.86
N GLU A 197 3.00 5.58 -19.00
CA GLU A 197 3.27 4.91 -20.28
C GLU A 197 2.03 4.22 -20.93
N PHE A 198 0.85 4.84 -20.81
CA PHE A 198 -0.34 4.37 -21.57
C PHE A 198 -1.16 5.53 -22.13
#